data_cbcd4e8c8a24898a296b5a6c5f1d91a2
#
_entry.id   cbcd4e8c8a24898a296b5a6c5f1d91a2
#
_cell.length_a   1.000
_cell.length_b   1.000
_cell.length_c   1.000
_cell.angle_alpha   90.00
_cell.angle_beta   90.00
_cell.angle_gamma   90.00
#
_symmetry.space_group_name_H-M   'P 1'
#
loop_
_entity.id
_entity.type
_entity.pdbx_description
1 polymer ?
#
loop_
_entity_poly.entity_id
_entity_poly.type
_entity_poly.pdbx_seq_one_letter_code
_entity_poly.pdbx_strand_id
1 'polypeptide(L)' 'MDFMQSETRVNLARAFAGESQARNRYTIYADVARKEGQEYLARIFQETADNEKVHGEEFLEMIQKHA' A
#
# COMPACT_ATOMS: atom_id res chain seq x y z
N MET A 1 6.93 16.40 -22.75
CA MET A 1 7.54 15.22 -22.10
C MET A 1 6.52 14.09 -22.05
N ASP A 2 6.93 12.90 -22.44
CA ASP A 2 6.08 11.72 -22.35
C ASP A 2 5.84 11.36 -20.88
N PHE A 3 4.61 10.99 -20.54
CA PHE A 3 4.27 10.58 -19.19
C PHE A 3 5.17 9.42 -18.70
N MET A 4 5.50 8.49 -19.58
CA MET A 4 6.32 7.32 -19.21
C MET A 4 7.72 7.71 -18.75
N GLN A 5 8.19 8.90 -19.11
CA GLN A 5 9.51 9.40 -18.75
C GLN A 5 9.45 10.59 -17.80
N SER A 6 8.23 10.96 -17.34
CA SER A 6 8.04 12.14 -16.53
C SER A 6 8.36 11.89 -15.08
N GLU A 7 8.69 12.96 -14.35
CA GLU A 7 8.84 12.92 -12.91
C GLU A 7 7.55 12.46 -12.23
N THR A 8 6.41 12.82 -12.78
CA THR A 8 5.12 12.44 -12.25
C THR A 8 4.99 10.92 -12.22
N ARG A 9 5.35 10.24 -13.30
CA ARG A 9 5.32 8.78 -13.35
C ARG A 9 6.25 8.17 -12.33
N VAL A 10 7.47 8.69 -12.21
CA VAL A 10 8.45 8.19 -11.24
C VAL A 10 7.91 8.38 -9.83
N ASN A 11 7.34 9.55 -9.53
CA ASN A 11 6.79 9.82 -8.21
C ASN A 11 5.60 8.92 -7.87
N LEU A 12 4.74 8.63 -8.85
CA LEU A 12 3.64 7.70 -8.67
C LEU A 12 4.15 6.29 -8.37
N ALA A 13 5.20 5.86 -9.08
CA ALA A 13 5.80 4.55 -8.85
C ALA A 13 6.42 4.46 -7.44
N ARG A 14 7.07 5.52 -6.99
CA ARG A 14 7.63 5.58 -5.63
C ARG A 14 6.53 5.54 -4.57
N ALA A 15 5.44 6.27 -4.81
CA ALA A 15 4.30 6.27 -3.90
C ALA A 15 3.67 4.87 -3.82
N PHE A 16 3.51 4.21 -4.95
CA PHE A 16 3.00 2.84 -5.00
C PHE A 16 3.89 1.90 -4.19
N ALA A 17 5.21 1.99 -4.38
CA ALA A 17 6.16 1.15 -3.64
C ALA A 17 6.07 1.41 -2.14
N GLY A 18 5.96 2.67 -1.72
CA GLY A 18 5.81 3.03 -0.32
C GLY A 18 4.55 2.47 0.31
N GLU A 19 3.42 2.56 -0.41
CA GLU A 19 2.15 2.00 0.04
C GLU A 19 2.23 0.49 0.18
N SER A 20 2.88 -0.19 -0.78
CA SER A 20 3.05 -1.64 -0.74
C SER A 20 3.89 -2.08 0.46
N GLN A 21 4.97 -1.35 0.75
CA GLN A 21 5.80 -1.63 1.91
C GLN A 21 5.04 -1.42 3.22
N ALA A 22 4.25 -0.36 3.30
CA ALA A 22 3.42 -0.07 4.46
C ALA A 22 2.40 -1.19 4.69
N ARG A 23 1.74 -1.66 3.63
CA ARG A 23 0.80 -2.76 3.71
C ARG A 23 1.44 -4.02 4.26
N ASN A 24 2.63 -4.37 3.77
CA ASN A 24 3.34 -5.54 4.25
C ASN A 24 3.65 -5.43 5.74
N ARG A 25 4.08 -4.25 6.16
CA ARG A 25 4.39 -3.99 7.57
C ARG A 25 3.17 -4.20 8.46
N TYR A 26 2.03 -3.62 8.07
CA TYR A 26 0.80 -3.72 8.84
C TYR A 26 0.23 -5.14 8.84
N THR A 27 0.43 -5.89 7.77
CA THR A 27 0.03 -7.30 7.74
C THR A 27 0.85 -8.10 8.76
N ILE A 28 2.14 -7.85 8.85
CA ILE A 28 3.01 -8.51 9.83
C ILE A 28 2.59 -8.12 11.26
N TYR A 29 2.31 -6.83 11.49
CA TYR A 29 1.86 -6.37 12.81
C TYR A 29 0.55 -7.02 13.21
N ALA A 30 -0.38 -7.19 12.27
CA ALA A 30 -1.64 -7.87 12.53
C ALA A 30 -1.41 -9.32 12.96
N ASP A 31 -0.50 -10.01 12.26
CA ASP A 31 -0.17 -11.40 12.59
C ASP A 31 0.44 -11.52 13.99
N VAL A 32 1.37 -10.64 14.33
CA VAL A 32 2.01 -10.64 15.64
C VAL A 32 0.96 -10.36 16.73
N ALA A 33 0.12 -9.36 16.52
CA ALA A 33 -0.92 -9.01 17.49
C ALA A 33 -1.88 -10.18 17.72
N ARG A 34 -2.25 -10.87 16.64
CA ARG A 34 -3.14 -12.03 16.71
C ARG A 34 -2.51 -13.18 17.51
N LYS A 35 -1.23 -13.44 17.28
CA LYS A 35 -0.50 -14.48 18.00
C LYS A 35 -0.38 -14.16 19.48
N GLU A 36 -0.36 -12.88 19.84
CA GLU A 36 -0.30 -12.44 21.22
C GLU A 36 -1.67 -12.32 21.88
N GLY A 37 -2.72 -12.68 21.15
CA GLY A 37 -4.08 -12.62 21.67
C GLY A 37 -4.69 -11.24 21.69
N GLN A 38 -4.10 -10.28 20.98
CA GLN A 38 -4.59 -8.90 20.93
C GLN A 38 -5.47 -8.70 19.70
N GLU A 39 -6.66 -9.28 19.75
CA GLU A 39 -7.57 -9.32 18.59
C GLU A 39 -7.98 -7.92 18.10
N TYR A 40 -8.26 -7.00 19.02
CA TYR A 40 -8.66 -5.66 18.65
C TYR A 40 -7.55 -4.95 17.87
N LEU A 41 -6.33 -5.05 18.36
CA LEU A 41 -5.16 -4.45 17.73
C LEU A 41 -4.88 -5.10 16.37
N ALA A 42 -5.01 -6.43 16.30
CA ALA A 42 -4.86 -7.16 15.04
C ALA A 42 -5.84 -6.67 13.99
N ARG A 43 -7.08 -6.40 14.39
CA ARG A 43 -8.12 -5.90 13.49
C ARG A 43 -7.77 -4.52 12.96
N ILE A 44 -7.28 -3.64 13.82
CA ILE A 44 -6.87 -2.29 13.41
C ILE A 44 -5.76 -2.37 12.37
N PHE A 45 -4.73 -3.16 12.63
CA PHE A 45 -3.63 -3.33 11.67
C PHE A 45 -4.09 -3.94 10.36
N GLN A 46 -5.02 -4.90 10.42
CA GLN A 46 -5.54 -5.53 9.21
C GLN A 46 -6.35 -4.54 8.37
N GLU A 47 -7.19 -3.74 9.00
CA GLU A 47 -7.96 -2.71 8.29
C GLU A 47 -7.04 -1.69 7.64
N THR A 48 -5.98 -1.30 8.33
CA THR A 48 -5.00 -0.37 7.79
C THR A 48 -4.30 -0.98 6.57
N ALA A 49 -3.92 -2.26 6.66
CA ALA A 49 -3.31 -2.96 5.53
C ALA A 49 -4.25 -3.02 4.33
N ASP A 50 -5.54 -3.28 4.57
CA ASP A 50 -6.53 -3.36 3.50
C ASP A 50 -6.72 -2.00 2.81
N ASN A 51 -6.71 -0.90 3.59
CA ASN A 51 -6.78 0.45 3.03
C ASN A 51 -5.57 0.76 2.17
N GLU A 52 -4.37 0.35 2.59
CA GLU A 52 -3.16 0.54 1.80
C GLU A 52 -3.21 -0.24 0.49
N LYS A 53 -3.85 -1.41 0.49
CA LYS A 53 -4.05 -2.18 -0.73
C LYS A 53 -4.90 -1.41 -1.73
N VAL A 54 -5.99 -0.80 -1.28
CA VAL A 54 -6.85 0.01 -2.14
C VAL A 54 -6.08 1.19 -2.72
N HIS A 55 -5.30 1.88 -1.91
CA HIS A 55 -4.46 2.99 -2.37
C HIS A 55 -3.46 2.52 -3.44
N GLY A 56 -2.83 1.36 -3.22
CA GLY A 56 -1.89 0.80 -4.18
C GLY A 56 -2.56 0.50 -5.51
N GLU A 57 -3.77 -0.05 -5.48
CA GLU A 57 -4.53 -0.35 -6.68
C GLU A 57 -4.88 0.94 -7.45
N GLU A 58 -5.24 2.00 -6.73
CA GLU A 58 -5.54 3.29 -7.34
C GLU A 58 -4.31 3.90 -8.02
N PHE A 59 -3.15 3.84 -7.36
CA PHE A 59 -1.89 4.32 -7.96
C PHE A 59 -1.54 3.52 -9.21
N LEU A 60 -1.67 2.21 -9.14
CA LEU A 60 -1.35 1.34 -10.27
C LEU A 60 -2.27 1.63 -11.45
N GLU A 61 -3.57 1.79 -11.19
CA GLU A 61 -4.55 2.11 -12.22
C GLU A 61 -4.21 3.45 -12.88
N MET A 62 -3.84 4.44 -12.07
CA MET A 62 -3.45 5.75 -12.57
C MET A 62 -2.23 5.65 -13.48
N ILE A 63 -1.23 4.87 -13.09
CA ILE A 63 -0.02 4.66 -13.90
C ILE A 63 -0.38 3.98 -15.22
N GLN A 64 -1.21 2.94 -15.17
CA GLN A 64 -1.61 2.19 -16.36
C GLN A 64 -2.45 3.04 -17.30
N LYS A 65 -3.33 3.88 -16.75
CA LYS A 65 -4.19 4.75 -17.54
C LYS A 65 -3.39 5.73 -18.40
N HIS A 66 -2.23 6.16 -17.91
CA HIS A 66 -1.39 7.13 -18.60
C HIS A 66 -0.17 6.50 -19.29
N ALA A 67 -0.09 5.21 -19.25
CA ALA A 67 0.98 4.50 -19.97
C ALA A 67 0.59 4.27 -21.42
#